data_a5eceeb94d44ee02e520d70392f0aa2b
#
_entry.id   a5eceeb94d44ee02e520d70392f0aa2b
#
_cell.length_a   1.000
_cell.length_b   1.000
_cell.length_c   1.000
_cell.angle_alpha   90.00
_cell.angle_beta   90.00
_cell.angle_gamma   90.00
#
_symmetry.space_group_name_H-M   'P 1'
#
loop_
_entity.id
_entity.type
_entity.pdbx_description
1 polymer ?
#
loop_
_entity_poly.entity_id
_entity_poly.type
_entity_poly.pdbx_seq_one_letter_code
_entity_poly.pdbx_strand_id
1 'polypeptide(L)'
;MIAGARMFGWRAACAAVLLAPMGFHGALASDEGGKPVMSPEAAAVEHRGDAFGNDPKYEDKPYSDEDQIKIYGGKFQVHTPRPMLELGRPIYQSGPLQKSGTGMGEKNPVSQAFSIYGDWRTAVARNINGGARTSTLATRLNLDVDYRFTATERVHAFFRPLDNVAQFTRCEFQSNRTRDCTAKVDLKADALFFEGDLAAMVAGWTGTYQKFDLAFAAGKMPLLFQNGVWLEDAITGLAATLPGKNSAALGISNMDITFFTGQADVNAGGVRDRFGALTKNHVKVYGATAFIEANQGFWEVGYAYTDPRNELRDQNYHNLGVAFTRRYGGWLSNSVRLIHTFGQRPNAPTPATANGTLLLIENSFVTSLPSTLVPYLNLFFGSGNPQSVARAVDAGGILKNTASISKPMG
;
A
#
# COMPACT_ATOMS: atom_id res chain seq x y z
N MET A 1 -61.85 -8.77 7.21
CA MET A 1 -61.31 -8.56 8.56
C MET A 1 -59.81 -8.71 8.46
N ILE A 2 -59.11 -7.58 8.51
CA ILE A 2 -58.09 -7.18 9.48
C ILE A 2 -56.75 -7.88 9.20
N ALA A 3 -55.63 -7.25 9.10
CA ALA A 3 -55.12 -5.98 9.52
C ALA A 3 -53.85 -5.62 8.71
N GLY A 4 -53.73 -4.35 8.44
CA GLY A 4 -52.49 -3.76 7.98
C GLY A 4 -51.48 -3.70 9.09
N ALA A 5 -50.22 -4.03 8.77
CA ALA A 5 -49.08 -3.74 9.59
C ALA A 5 -48.26 -2.64 8.91
N ARG A 6 -48.15 -1.55 9.61
CA ARG A 6 -47.52 -0.28 9.24
C ARG A 6 -46.02 -0.44 9.01
N MET A 7 -45.58 -0.16 7.80
CA MET A 7 -44.20 0.28 7.56
C MET A 7 -44.05 1.74 8.06
N PHE A 8 -43.53 1.90 9.23
CA PHE A 8 -43.10 3.20 9.74
C PHE A 8 -41.64 3.06 10.22
N GLY A 9 -40.77 3.89 9.73
CA GLY A 9 -39.64 4.26 10.55
C GLY A 9 -38.22 4.25 9.97
N TRP A 10 -37.97 4.19 8.65
CA TRP A 10 -36.59 4.26 8.15
C TRP A 10 -36.28 5.47 7.25
N ARG A 11 -37.22 6.41 7.13
CA ARG A 11 -36.99 7.63 6.31
C ARG A 11 -36.38 8.80 7.05
N ALA A 12 -36.22 8.71 8.39
CA ALA A 12 -35.70 9.83 9.20
C ALA A 12 -34.25 9.69 9.63
N ALA A 13 -33.65 8.49 9.56
CA ALA A 13 -32.28 8.27 10.06
C ALA A 13 -31.17 8.72 9.09
N CYS A 14 -31.43 8.79 7.80
CA CYS A 14 -30.41 9.23 6.83
C CYS A 14 -30.26 10.76 6.71
N ALA A 15 -31.24 11.53 7.17
CA ALA A 15 -31.18 13.00 7.08
C ALA A 15 -30.49 13.66 8.30
N ALA A 16 -30.43 12.96 9.44
CA ALA A 16 -29.89 13.52 10.68
C ALA A 16 -28.35 13.45 10.79
N VAL A 17 -27.69 12.59 9.99
CA VAL A 17 -26.22 12.49 9.98
C VAL A 17 -25.56 13.59 9.14
N LEU A 18 -26.33 14.32 8.33
CA LEU A 18 -25.79 15.36 7.43
C LEU A 18 -25.78 16.77 8.05
N LEU A 19 -26.23 16.95 9.31
CA LEU A 19 -26.39 18.28 9.91
C LEU A 19 -25.82 18.41 11.34
N ALA A 20 -24.94 17.53 11.78
CA ALA A 20 -24.09 17.86 12.93
C ALA A 20 -23.06 18.88 12.46
N PRO A 21 -22.98 20.09 13.01
CA PRO A 21 -21.85 20.97 12.78
C PRO A 21 -20.66 20.38 13.54
N MET A 22 -19.98 19.41 12.95
CA MET A 22 -18.60 19.19 13.32
C MET A 22 -17.87 20.45 12.92
N GLY A 23 -17.38 21.19 13.92
CA GLY A 23 -16.45 22.27 13.69
C GLY A 23 -15.27 21.70 12.90
N PHE A 24 -15.33 21.82 11.60
CA PHE A 24 -14.19 21.70 10.74
C PHE A 24 -13.25 22.84 11.13
N HIS A 25 -12.36 22.57 12.07
CA HIS A 25 -11.05 23.18 11.90
C HIS A 25 -10.54 22.57 10.60
N GLY A 26 -10.83 23.25 9.50
CA GLY A 26 -10.23 22.94 8.24
C GLY A 26 -8.74 22.81 8.50
N ALA A 27 -8.16 21.68 8.19
CA ALA A 27 -6.81 21.69 7.70
C ALA A 27 -6.92 22.60 6.46
N LEU A 28 -6.72 23.89 6.67
CA LEU A 28 -6.36 24.80 5.61
C LEU A 28 -5.15 24.12 5.00
N ALA A 29 -5.31 23.56 3.81
CA ALA A 29 -4.19 23.33 2.95
C ALA A 29 -3.38 24.60 3.07
N SER A 30 -2.17 24.50 3.64
CA SER A 30 -1.27 25.63 3.78
C SER A 30 -1.26 26.29 2.41
N ASP A 31 -1.60 27.55 2.41
CA ASP A 31 -1.55 28.41 1.23
C ASP A 31 -0.24 28.08 0.49
N GLU A 32 -0.34 27.54 -0.72
CA GLU A 32 0.80 27.08 -1.50
C GLU A 32 1.78 28.21 -1.90
N GLY A 33 1.61 29.39 -1.36
CA GLY A 33 2.46 30.55 -1.55
C GLY A 33 3.40 30.89 -0.37
N GLY A 34 3.22 30.29 0.78
CA GLY A 34 4.07 30.51 1.93
C GLY A 34 5.34 29.69 1.85
N LYS A 35 6.49 30.30 1.56
CA LYS A 35 7.79 29.67 1.87
C LYS A 35 7.71 29.21 3.33
N PRO A 36 8.13 27.94 3.64
CA PRO A 36 8.15 27.49 5.01
C PRO A 36 8.89 28.53 5.85
N VAL A 37 8.19 29.08 6.85
CA VAL A 37 8.79 30.04 7.77
C VAL A 37 9.79 29.24 8.58
N MET A 38 11.05 29.34 8.20
CA MET A 38 12.15 28.80 8.99
C MET A 38 12.18 29.53 10.32
N SER A 39 12.52 28.84 11.40
CA SER A 39 12.81 29.48 12.68
C SER A 39 13.70 30.68 12.43
N PRO A 40 13.47 31.83 13.09
CA PRO A 40 14.34 33.01 12.97
C PRO A 40 15.82 32.75 13.24
N GLU A 41 16.11 31.62 13.90
CA GLU A 41 17.44 31.16 14.24
C GLU A 41 18.04 30.19 13.21
N ALA A 42 17.25 29.73 12.23
CA ALA A 42 17.77 28.87 11.17
C ALA A 42 18.58 29.71 10.16
N ALA A 43 19.87 29.50 10.15
CA ALA A 43 20.74 30.12 9.15
C ALA A 43 20.40 29.61 7.75
N ALA A 44 20.28 30.51 6.77
CA ALA A 44 20.20 30.12 5.38
C ALA A 44 21.49 29.39 5.00
N VAL A 45 21.38 28.14 4.55
CA VAL A 45 22.50 27.37 4.04
C VAL A 45 22.57 27.60 2.52
N GLU A 46 23.69 28.13 2.06
CA GLU A 46 23.97 28.23 0.63
C GLU A 46 24.20 26.81 0.08
N HIS A 47 23.28 26.34 -0.74
CA HIS A 47 23.45 25.10 -1.46
C HIS A 47 24.42 25.31 -2.63
N ARG A 48 25.50 24.55 -2.67
CA ARG A 48 26.31 24.43 -3.87
C ARG A 48 25.50 23.70 -4.92
N GLY A 49 25.23 24.35 -6.07
CA GLY A 49 24.43 23.82 -7.15
C GLY A 49 25.04 22.63 -7.92
N ASP A 50 26.29 22.27 -7.65
CA ASP A 50 27.12 21.38 -8.46
C ASP A 50 27.52 20.06 -7.79
N ALA A 51 27.15 19.83 -6.52
CA ALA A 51 27.58 18.61 -5.86
C ALA A 51 26.61 18.12 -4.79
N PHE A 52 26.37 16.82 -4.76
CA PHE A 52 26.08 16.08 -3.54
C PHE A 52 27.37 15.96 -2.71
N GLY A 53 27.93 17.09 -2.29
CA GLY A 53 29.05 17.15 -1.36
C GLY A 53 28.52 17.44 0.03
N ASN A 54 29.20 16.96 1.06
CA ASN A 54 28.91 17.34 2.42
C ASN A 54 28.94 18.87 2.53
N ASP A 55 28.00 19.47 3.27
CA ASP A 55 28.06 20.89 3.54
C ASP A 55 29.37 21.19 4.29
N PRO A 56 30.28 22.07 3.75
CA PRO A 56 31.56 22.36 4.38
C PRO A 56 31.43 22.95 5.79
N LYS A 57 30.27 23.50 6.14
CA LYS A 57 30.02 23.99 7.51
C LYS A 57 29.88 22.87 8.53
N TYR A 58 29.61 21.65 8.08
CA TYR A 58 29.40 20.48 8.92
C TYR A 58 30.49 19.41 8.75
N GLU A 59 31.42 19.57 7.80
CA GLU A 59 32.63 18.79 7.76
C GLU A 59 33.39 19.01 9.07
N ASP A 60 33.70 18.02 9.80
CA ASP A 60 34.50 18.04 11.04
C ASP A 60 33.85 18.65 12.31
N LYS A 61 32.56 18.93 12.32
CA LYS A 61 31.88 19.29 13.56
C LYS A 61 31.33 18.06 14.28
N PRO A 62 31.59 17.92 15.58
CA PRO A 62 30.90 16.91 16.39
C PRO A 62 29.38 17.09 16.27
N TYR A 63 28.65 15.98 16.28
CA TYR A 63 27.19 16.01 16.32
C TYR A 63 26.72 16.85 17.52
N SER A 64 25.85 17.82 17.27
CA SER A 64 25.28 18.70 18.28
C SER A 64 23.76 18.59 18.27
N ASP A 65 23.18 18.09 19.35
CA ASP A 65 21.73 18.02 19.53
C ASP A 65 21.09 19.41 19.45
N GLU A 66 21.77 20.43 19.99
CA GLU A 66 21.28 21.82 19.99
C GLU A 66 21.20 22.40 18.58
N ASP A 67 22.20 22.13 17.73
CA ASP A 67 22.19 22.58 16.35
C ASP A 67 21.12 21.84 15.53
N GLN A 68 20.92 20.55 15.80
CA GLN A 68 19.83 19.79 15.17
C GLN A 68 18.45 20.32 15.59
N ILE A 69 18.26 20.68 16.85
CA ILE A 69 17.02 21.29 17.34
C ILE A 69 16.80 22.65 16.67
N LYS A 70 17.83 23.47 16.50
CA LYS A 70 17.72 24.77 15.81
C LYS A 70 17.34 24.60 14.34
N ILE A 71 17.96 23.64 13.64
CA ILE A 71 17.71 23.37 12.22
C ILE A 71 16.30 22.79 12.01
N TYR A 72 15.88 21.86 12.87
CA TYR A 72 14.62 21.13 12.71
C TYR A 72 13.51 21.58 13.66
N GLY A 73 13.79 22.48 14.60
CA GLY A 73 12.83 22.95 15.62
C GLY A 73 11.57 23.59 15.05
N GLY A 74 11.63 24.17 13.86
CA GLY A 74 10.45 24.68 13.16
C GLY A 74 9.42 23.60 12.79
N LYS A 75 9.81 22.33 12.75
CA LYS A 75 8.90 21.20 12.53
C LYS A 75 7.96 20.95 13.71
N PHE A 76 8.28 21.42 14.91
CA PHE A 76 7.38 21.34 16.06
C PHE A 76 6.12 22.23 15.91
N GLN A 77 6.14 23.19 15.01
CA GLN A 77 5.00 24.05 14.72
C GLN A 77 4.05 23.45 13.67
N VAL A 78 4.48 22.39 12.98
CA VAL A 78 3.64 21.66 12.01
C VAL A 78 2.63 20.82 12.78
N HIS A 79 1.35 21.03 12.52
CA HIS A 79 0.29 20.20 13.11
C HIS A 79 0.48 18.74 12.68
N THR A 80 0.78 17.87 13.63
CA THR A 80 0.91 16.44 13.40
C THR A 80 -0.48 15.80 13.46
N PRO A 81 -0.95 15.16 12.40
CA PRO A 81 -2.21 14.41 12.44
C PRO A 81 -2.18 13.36 13.55
N ARG A 82 -3.24 13.32 14.35
CA ARG A 82 -3.39 12.36 15.46
C ARG A 82 -4.43 11.31 15.08
N PRO A 83 -4.31 10.08 15.59
CA PRO A 83 -5.36 9.07 15.49
C PRO A 83 -6.69 9.59 16.04
N MET A 84 -7.80 9.08 15.50
CA MET A 84 -9.15 9.40 16.04
C MET A 84 -9.33 8.85 17.45
N LEU A 85 -8.76 7.69 17.74
CA LEU A 85 -8.69 7.09 19.06
C LEU A 85 -7.27 6.59 19.28
N GLU A 86 -6.71 6.92 20.45
CA GLU A 86 -5.36 6.51 20.83
C GLU A 86 -5.37 6.17 22.32
N LEU A 87 -5.12 4.92 22.66
CA LEU A 87 -5.06 4.41 24.01
C LEU A 87 -3.71 3.76 24.26
N GLY A 88 -3.19 3.87 25.48
CA GLY A 88 -1.87 3.36 25.84
C GLY A 88 -0.76 4.33 25.41
N ARG A 89 0.33 3.81 24.87
CA ARG A 89 1.47 4.62 24.44
C ARG A 89 1.15 5.43 23.21
N PRO A 90 1.23 6.77 23.26
CA PRO A 90 0.99 7.61 22.09
C PRO A 90 1.95 7.30 20.93
N ILE A 91 1.47 7.40 19.68
CA ILE A 91 2.30 7.25 18.48
C ILE A 91 3.36 8.34 18.44
N TYR A 92 2.96 9.58 18.77
CA TYR A 92 3.84 10.74 18.85
C TYR A 92 3.80 11.32 20.24
N GLN A 93 4.93 11.37 20.91
CA GLN A 93 5.04 12.07 22.20
C GLN A 93 6.36 12.84 22.26
N SER A 94 6.32 13.99 22.90
CA SER A 94 7.50 14.77 23.27
C SER A 94 8.06 14.30 24.61
N GLY A 95 9.37 14.45 24.79
CA GLY A 95 10.06 14.12 26.05
C GLY A 95 10.43 12.62 26.18
N PRO A 96 10.86 12.22 27.36
CA PRO A 96 11.31 10.85 27.61
C PRO A 96 10.16 9.86 27.44
N LEU A 97 10.45 8.73 26.81
CA LEU A 97 9.48 7.66 26.62
C LEU A 97 9.10 7.05 27.98
N GLN A 98 7.83 6.73 28.13
CA GLN A 98 7.35 6.01 29.32
C GLN A 98 8.07 4.66 29.45
N LYS A 99 8.32 4.24 30.70
CA LYS A 99 8.88 2.91 30.98
C LYS A 99 7.94 1.84 30.45
N SER A 100 8.50 0.91 29.71
CA SER A 100 7.77 -0.25 29.19
C SER A 100 7.75 -1.39 30.22
N GLY A 101 6.69 -2.20 30.18
CA GLY A 101 6.65 -3.44 30.96
C GLY A 101 7.63 -4.48 30.42
N THR A 102 8.02 -5.42 31.25
CA THR A 102 8.97 -6.50 30.91
C THR A 102 8.31 -7.88 30.77
N GLY A 103 7.00 -7.92 30.57
CA GLY A 103 6.25 -9.18 30.48
C GLY A 103 6.69 -10.12 29.35
N MET A 104 7.30 -9.58 28.29
CA MET A 104 7.91 -10.33 27.18
C MET A 104 9.45 -10.37 27.30
N GLY A 105 10.00 -10.09 28.49
CA GLY A 105 11.42 -9.95 28.76
C GLY A 105 11.96 -8.54 28.53
N GLU A 106 13.15 -8.26 29.09
CA GLU A 106 13.79 -6.93 28.97
C GLU A 106 14.21 -6.57 27.54
N LYS A 107 14.51 -7.58 26.72
CA LYS A 107 14.98 -7.39 25.35
C LYS A 107 13.83 -7.17 24.35
N ASN A 108 12.59 -7.47 24.77
CA ASN A 108 11.39 -7.16 24.01
C ASN A 108 10.35 -6.52 24.94
N PRO A 109 10.54 -5.26 25.33
CA PRO A 109 9.70 -4.61 26.31
C PRO A 109 8.28 -4.40 25.81
N VAL A 110 7.30 -4.71 26.67
CA VAL A 110 5.87 -4.51 26.36
C VAL A 110 5.55 -3.03 26.31
N SER A 111 5.00 -2.60 25.18
CA SER A 111 4.63 -1.21 24.93
C SER A 111 3.24 -1.18 24.26
N GLN A 112 2.22 -1.50 25.07
CA GLN A 112 0.85 -1.58 24.57
C GLN A 112 0.33 -0.24 24.08
N ALA A 113 -0.21 -0.23 22.88
CA ALA A 113 -0.90 0.90 22.31
C ALA A 113 -2.03 0.42 21.39
N PHE A 114 -3.15 1.11 21.42
CA PHE A 114 -4.27 0.89 20.54
C PHE A 114 -4.58 2.19 19.83
N SER A 115 -4.74 2.15 18.51
CA SER A 115 -5.07 3.33 17.73
C SER A 115 -6.07 3.02 16.62
N ILE A 116 -6.95 3.98 16.37
CA ILE A 116 -7.85 3.99 15.21
C ILE A 116 -7.59 5.29 14.46
N TYR A 117 -7.29 5.17 13.19
CA TYR A 117 -7.05 6.30 12.30
C TYR A 117 -7.61 5.99 10.90
N GLY A 118 -7.58 6.97 10.02
CA GLY A 118 -8.08 6.77 8.67
C GLY A 118 -8.47 8.07 8.00
N ASP A 119 -9.21 7.96 6.92
CA ASP A 119 -9.70 9.11 6.18
C ASP A 119 -11.16 8.92 5.72
N TRP A 120 -11.91 10.00 5.78
CA TRP A 120 -13.24 10.09 5.23
C TRP A 120 -13.24 11.05 4.04
N ARG A 121 -13.55 10.52 2.86
CA ARG A 121 -13.57 11.27 1.61
C ARG A 121 -14.99 11.42 1.10
N THR A 122 -15.36 12.64 0.74
CA THR A 122 -16.63 12.93 0.08
C THR A 122 -16.34 13.70 -1.20
N ALA A 123 -16.96 13.29 -2.30
CA ALA A 123 -16.80 13.90 -3.60
C ALA A 123 -18.16 14.28 -4.19
N VAL A 124 -18.21 15.45 -4.82
CA VAL A 124 -19.34 15.89 -5.64
C VAL A 124 -18.86 15.99 -7.08
N ALA A 125 -19.56 15.31 -7.97
CA ALA A 125 -19.24 15.35 -9.39
C ALA A 125 -20.49 15.70 -10.20
N ARG A 126 -20.30 16.42 -11.28
CA ARG A 126 -21.34 16.67 -12.29
C ARG A 126 -20.81 16.24 -13.64
N ASN A 127 -21.51 15.31 -14.25
CA ASN A 127 -21.18 14.82 -15.58
C ASN A 127 -22.28 15.22 -16.57
N ILE A 128 -21.88 15.62 -17.78
CA ILE A 128 -22.77 15.94 -18.90
C ILE A 128 -22.31 15.11 -20.08
N ASN A 129 -23.12 14.14 -20.48
CA ASN A 129 -22.81 13.25 -21.60
C ASN A 129 -24.03 13.11 -22.50
N GLY A 130 -23.90 13.42 -23.81
CA GLY A 130 -24.97 13.27 -24.78
C GLY A 130 -26.29 13.99 -24.42
N GLY A 131 -26.23 15.14 -23.73
CA GLY A 131 -27.40 15.88 -23.24
C GLY A 131 -27.97 15.40 -21.90
N ALA A 132 -27.56 14.25 -21.40
CA ALA A 132 -27.91 13.79 -20.07
C ALA A 132 -27.01 14.45 -19.00
N ARG A 133 -27.61 14.93 -17.91
CA ARG A 133 -26.91 15.54 -16.80
C ARG A 133 -27.06 14.64 -15.58
N THR A 134 -25.92 14.20 -15.03
CA THR A 134 -25.86 13.40 -13.81
C THR A 134 -25.00 14.13 -12.79
N SER A 135 -25.55 14.36 -11.60
CA SER A 135 -24.79 14.86 -10.45
C SER A 135 -24.65 13.73 -9.45
N THR A 136 -23.45 13.48 -8.96
CA THR A 136 -23.16 12.38 -8.03
C THR A 136 -22.57 12.96 -6.76
N LEU A 137 -23.12 12.57 -5.61
CA LEU A 137 -22.52 12.72 -4.31
C LEU A 137 -22.03 11.35 -3.86
N ALA A 138 -20.75 11.18 -3.65
CA ALA A 138 -20.13 9.93 -3.27
C ALA A 138 -19.34 10.09 -1.96
N THR A 139 -19.32 9.06 -1.13
CA THR A 139 -18.55 9.06 0.11
C THR A 139 -17.86 7.72 0.34
N ARG A 140 -16.70 7.78 0.95
CA ARG A 140 -15.84 6.63 1.29
C ARG A 140 -15.19 6.86 2.65
N LEU A 141 -15.10 5.81 3.45
CA LEU A 141 -14.43 5.80 4.74
C LEU A 141 -13.39 4.69 4.75
N ASN A 142 -12.15 5.03 5.02
CA ASN A 142 -11.06 4.09 5.28
C ASN A 142 -10.74 4.14 6.77
N LEU A 143 -10.66 2.98 7.40
CA LEU A 143 -10.33 2.85 8.82
C LEU A 143 -9.20 1.84 9.01
N ASP A 144 -8.14 2.29 9.65
CA ASP A 144 -7.03 1.48 10.12
C ASP A 144 -7.14 1.32 11.64
N VAL A 145 -6.95 0.10 12.10
CA VAL A 145 -6.98 -0.26 13.52
C VAL A 145 -5.70 -1.00 13.84
N ASP A 146 -4.91 -0.44 14.74
CA ASP A 146 -3.65 -1.02 15.20
C ASP A 146 -3.72 -1.35 16.69
N TYR A 147 -3.31 -2.56 17.05
CA TYR A 147 -3.01 -2.94 18.41
C TYR A 147 -1.57 -3.44 18.52
N ARG A 148 -0.73 -2.68 19.21
CA ARG A 148 0.66 -3.03 19.49
C ARG A 148 0.76 -3.75 20.81
N PHE A 149 1.53 -4.80 20.84
CA PHE A 149 1.92 -5.51 22.06
C PHE A 149 3.27 -5.00 22.57
N THR A 150 4.23 -4.91 21.67
CA THR A 150 5.61 -4.47 21.91
C THR A 150 6.04 -3.46 20.84
N ALA A 151 7.34 -3.20 20.73
CA ALA A 151 7.88 -2.36 19.67
C ALA A 151 7.80 -3.01 18.27
N THR A 152 7.79 -4.35 18.21
CA THR A 152 7.86 -5.12 16.96
C THR A 152 6.57 -5.90 16.66
N GLU A 153 5.84 -6.34 17.69
CA GLU A 153 4.62 -7.14 17.52
C GLU A 153 3.36 -6.27 17.52
N ARG A 154 2.55 -6.41 16.46
CA ARG A 154 1.23 -5.78 16.38
C ARG A 154 0.22 -6.62 15.61
N VAL A 155 -1.05 -6.35 15.87
CA VAL A 155 -2.16 -6.72 14.98
C VAL A 155 -2.62 -5.48 14.25
N HIS A 156 -2.73 -5.58 12.95
CA HIS A 156 -3.25 -4.52 12.09
C HIS A 156 -4.51 -4.98 11.37
N ALA A 157 -5.52 -4.11 11.31
CA ALA A 157 -6.74 -4.34 10.55
C ALA A 157 -7.10 -3.11 9.73
N PHE A 158 -7.54 -3.32 8.49
CA PHE A 158 -8.02 -2.27 7.59
C PHE A 158 -9.43 -2.58 7.12
N PHE A 159 -10.31 -1.58 7.20
CA PHE A 159 -11.72 -1.67 6.84
C PHE A 159 -12.12 -0.54 5.91
N ARG A 160 -13.08 -0.82 5.03
CA ARG A 160 -13.76 0.18 4.18
C ARG A 160 -15.28 0.11 4.37
N PRO A 161 -15.80 0.60 5.49
CA PRO A 161 -17.21 0.38 5.88
C PRO A 161 -18.25 0.92 4.89
N LEU A 162 -17.91 1.93 4.10
CA LEU A 162 -18.82 2.57 3.13
C LEU A 162 -18.52 2.16 1.68
N ASP A 163 -17.76 1.09 1.49
CA ASP A 163 -17.29 0.61 0.21
C ASP A 163 -17.50 -0.90 0.09
N ASN A 164 -17.75 -1.42 -1.09
CA ASN A 164 -17.79 -2.85 -1.35
C ASN A 164 -17.31 -3.11 -2.79
N VAL A 165 -16.14 -3.75 -2.92
CA VAL A 165 -15.54 -4.21 -4.19
C VAL A 165 -15.76 -3.21 -5.34
N ALA A 166 -15.03 -2.10 -5.30
CA ALA A 166 -15.08 -1.02 -6.30
C ALA A 166 -16.45 -0.29 -6.43
N GLN A 167 -17.35 -0.49 -5.49
CA GLN A 167 -18.61 0.26 -5.38
C GLN A 167 -18.65 0.97 -4.02
N PHE A 168 -18.81 2.27 -4.01
CA PHE A 168 -18.91 3.07 -2.79
C PHE A 168 -20.31 3.65 -2.61
N THR A 169 -20.62 4.07 -1.41
CA THR A 169 -21.86 4.75 -1.06
C THR A 169 -22.00 6.03 -1.90
N ARG A 170 -23.09 6.14 -2.65
CA ARG A 170 -23.34 7.30 -3.50
C ARG A 170 -24.82 7.59 -3.70
N CYS A 171 -25.13 8.84 -4.02
CA CYS A 171 -26.41 9.28 -4.56
C CYS A 171 -26.21 9.91 -5.93
N GLU A 172 -27.01 9.48 -6.91
CA GLU A 172 -27.02 10.01 -8.26
C GLU A 172 -28.33 10.77 -8.51
N PHE A 173 -28.21 11.98 -9.05
CA PHE A 173 -29.31 12.87 -9.42
C PHE A 173 -29.25 13.09 -10.93
N GLN A 174 -30.22 12.54 -11.66
CA GLN A 174 -30.34 12.68 -13.10
C GLN A 174 -31.51 13.59 -13.45
N SER A 175 -31.36 14.40 -14.50
CA SER A 175 -32.40 15.35 -14.92
C SER A 175 -33.72 14.69 -15.33
N ASN A 176 -33.70 13.42 -15.76
CA ASN A 176 -34.84 12.71 -16.33
C ASN A 176 -35.18 11.43 -15.56
N ARG A 177 -34.60 11.20 -14.38
CA ARG A 177 -34.86 10.00 -13.56
C ARG A 177 -34.99 10.34 -12.10
N THR A 178 -35.66 9.46 -11.40
CA THR A 178 -35.75 9.48 -9.93
C THR A 178 -34.35 9.36 -9.33
N ARG A 179 -34.11 10.07 -8.24
CA ARG A 179 -32.90 9.97 -7.42
C ARG A 179 -32.56 8.50 -7.15
N ASP A 180 -31.34 8.10 -7.49
CA ASP A 180 -30.78 6.78 -7.20
C ASP A 180 -29.71 6.91 -6.11
N CYS A 181 -29.97 6.34 -4.94
CA CYS A 181 -29.05 6.32 -3.82
C CYS A 181 -28.72 4.89 -3.43
N THR A 182 -27.46 4.55 -3.49
CA THR A 182 -26.95 3.25 -3.06
C THR A 182 -26.08 3.44 -1.83
N ALA A 183 -26.54 2.94 -0.67
CA ALA A 183 -25.69 2.82 0.52
C ALA A 183 -24.99 1.46 0.50
N LYS A 184 -23.70 1.45 0.70
CA LYS A 184 -22.90 0.25 0.90
C LYS A 184 -22.46 0.19 2.35
N VAL A 185 -22.58 -0.98 2.94
CA VAL A 185 -22.05 -1.25 4.29
C VAL A 185 -21.29 -2.56 4.20
N ASP A 186 -20.00 -2.50 4.40
CA ASP A 186 -19.11 -3.66 4.47
C ASP A 186 -18.20 -3.55 5.70
N LEU A 187 -18.36 -4.48 6.62
CA LEU A 187 -17.54 -4.57 7.84
C LEU A 187 -16.48 -5.68 7.76
N LYS A 188 -16.33 -6.29 6.58
CA LYS A 188 -15.26 -7.28 6.38
C LYS A 188 -13.93 -6.57 6.32
N ALA A 189 -12.96 -7.13 7.02
CA ALA A 189 -11.60 -6.64 6.95
C ALA A 189 -11.01 -6.89 5.54
N ASP A 190 -10.53 -5.83 4.91
CA ASP A 190 -9.75 -5.91 3.68
C ASP A 190 -8.33 -6.42 3.98
N ALA A 191 -7.79 -6.06 5.14
CA ALA A 191 -6.59 -6.65 5.71
C ALA A 191 -6.82 -6.95 7.21
N LEU A 192 -6.26 -8.04 7.69
CA LEU A 192 -6.21 -8.40 9.11
C LEU A 192 -5.05 -9.36 9.31
N PHE A 193 -3.98 -8.90 9.90
CA PHE A 193 -2.79 -9.70 10.10
C PHE A 193 -2.06 -9.35 11.39
N PHE A 194 -1.33 -10.32 11.90
CA PHE A 194 -0.32 -10.15 12.93
C PHE A 194 1.04 -10.01 12.25
N GLU A 195 1.86 -9.09 12.73
CA GLU A 195 3.26 -8.97 12.32
C GLU A 195 4.17 -8.87 13.53
N GLY A 196 5.43 -9.24 13.35
CA GLY A 196 6.44 -9.19 14.38
C GLY A 196 7.83 -9.53 13.86
N ASP A 197 8.79 -9.51 14.77
CA ASP A 197 10.15 -9.98 14.53
C ASP A 197 10.48 -11.19 15.43
N LEU A 198 10.76 -12.33 14.82
CA LEU A 198 11.04 -13.57 15.54
C LEU A 198 12.32 -13.46 16.39
N ALA A 199 13.31 -12.75 15.92
CA ALA A 199 14.55 -12.55 16.68
C ALA A 199 14.32 -11.71 17.94
N ALA A 200 13.51 -10.64 17.84
CA ALA A 200 13.10 -9.83 18.98
C ALA A 200 12.27 -10.64 19.99
N MET A 201 11.33 -11.47 19.51
CA MET A 201 10.54 -12.36 20.38
C MET A 201 11.43 -13.35 21.14
N VAL A 202 12.35 -14.03 20.44
CA VAL A 202 13.28 -14.98 21.06
C VAL A 202 14.25 -14.27 22.01
N ALA A 203 14.71 -13.06 21.65
CA ALA A 203 15.55 -12.25 22.54
C ALA A 203 14.83 -11.88 23.84
N GLY A 204 13.54 -11.53 23.76
CA GLY A 204 12.69 -11.30 24.93
C GLY A 204 12.63 -12.50 25.85
N TRP A 205 12.38 -13.68 25.31
CA TRP A 205 12.24 -14.92 26.10
C TRP A 205 13.57 -15.43 26.66
N THR A 206 14.66 -15.31 25.92
CA THR A 206 15.98 -15.84 26.32
C THR A 206 16.84 -14.81 27.06
N GLY A 207 16.49 -13.54 27.03
CA GLY A 207 17.29 -12.45 27.58
C GLY A 207 18.57 -12.15 26.77
N THR A 208 18.75 -12.77 25.59
CA THR A 208 19.96 -12.64 24.77
C THR A 208 19.60 -12.21 23.35
N TYR A 209 20.25 -11.16 22.84
CA TYR A 209 20.07 -10.72 21.45
C TYR A 209 20.47 -11.82 20.47
N GLN A 210 19.64 -11.99 19.47
CA GLN A 210 19.85 -12.96 18.41
C GLN A 210 20.81 -12.39 17.35
N LYS A 211 21.49 -13.28 16.61
CA LYS A 211 22.38 -12.92 15.50
C LYS A 211 21.69 -12.90 14.14
N PHE A 212 20.37 -13.02 14.12
CA PHE A 212 19.57 -12.97 12.91
C PHE A 212 18.39 -12.03 13.12
N ASP A 213 17.86 -11.50 12.06
CA ASP A 213 16.60 -10.79 11.99
C ASP A 213 15.65 -11.57 11.09
N LEU A 214 14.41 -11.76 11.53
CA LEU A 214 13.37 -12.43 10.77
C LEU A 214 12.03 -11.76 11.03
N ALA A 215 11.75 -10.74 10.28
CA ALA A 215 10.44 -10.13 10.28
C ALA A 215 9.42 -11.06 9.62
N PHE A 216 8.22 -11.16 10.17
CA PHE A 216 7.16 -11.98 9.60
C PHE A 216 5.78 -11.35 9.76
N ALA A 217 4.86 -11.77 8.89
CA ALA A 217 3.45 -11.42 8.98
C ALA A 217 2.59 -12.65 8.69
N ALA A 218 1.47 -12.77 9.40
CA ALA A 218 0.53 -13.88 9.27
C ALA A 218 -0.91 -13.39 9.32
N GLY A 219 -1.74 -13.83 8.38
CA GLY A 219 -3.13 -13.42 8.26
C GLY A 219 -3.47 -12.97 6.86
N LYS A 220 -4.49 -12.13 6.72
CA LYS A 220 -4.84 -11.48 5.46
C LYS A 220 -4.02 -10.18 5.34
N MET A 221 -2.92 -10.24 4.62
CA MET A 221 -1.94 -9.17 4.51
C MET A 221 -1.82 -8.65 3.09
N PRO A 222 -1.67 -7.34 2.90
CA PRO A 222 -1.38 -6.76 1.59
C PRO A 222 0.08 -7.07 1.22
N LEU A 223 0.28 -7.72 0.08
CA LEU A 223 1.59 -7.92 -0.52
C LEU A 223 1.72 -7.07 -1.78
N LEU A 224 2.78 -6.28 -1.83
CA LEU A 224 3.08 -5.40 -2.96
C LEU A 224 4.54 -5.59 -3.36
N PHE A 225 4.77 -6.18 -4.53
CA PHE A 225 6.12 -6.36 -5.08
C PHE A 225 6.20 -5.83 -6.51
N GLN A 226 7.35 -5.29 -6.87
CA GLN A 226 7.65 -4.69 -8.17
C GLN A 226 6.61 -3.64 -8.58
N ASN A 227 6.34 -2.67 -7.70
CA ASN A 227 5.35 -1.61 -7.88
C ASN A 227 3.93 -2.13 -8.20
N GLY A 228 3.57 -3.30 -7.68
CA GLY A 228 2.28 -3.93 -7.90
C GLY A 228 2.10 -4.58 -9.28
N VAL A 229 3.10 -4.52 -10.16
CA VAL A 229 2.99 -5.15 -11.49
C VAL A 229 3.13 -6.66 -11.37
N TRP A 230 4.06 -7.14 -10.54
CA TRP A 230 4.26 -8.58 -10.32
C TRP A 230 3.29 -9.15 -9.30
N LEU A 231 3.09 -8.49 -8.15
CA LEU A 231 2.12 -8.86 -7.12
C LEU A 231 1.54 -7.62 -6.44
N GLU A 232 0.21 -7.53 -6.37
CA GLU A 232 -0.56 -6.51 -5.63
C GLU A 232 -1.89 -7.10 -5.18
N ASP A 233 -1.89 -7.75 -4.03
CA ASP A 233 -3.10 -8.39 -3.51
C ASP A 233 -3.06 -8.50 -1.99
N ALA A 234 -4.23 -8.55 -1.35
CA ALA A 234 -4.37 -8.86 0.07
C ALA A 234 -4.68 -10.34 0.22
N ILE A 235 -3.65 -11.15 0.46
CA ILE A 235 -3.74 -12.61 0.53
C ILE A 235 -3.69 -13.12 1.96
N THR A 236 -4.47 -14.15 2.24
CA THR A 236 -4.42 -14.84 3.54
C THR A 236 -3.33 -15.90 3.53
N GLY A 237 -2.32 -15.70 4.36
CA GLY A 237 -1.14 -16.57 4.36
C GLY A 237 -0.08 -16.16 5.37
N LEU A 238 1.15 -16.42 5.02
CA LEU A 238 2.35 -16.12 5.80
C LEU A 238 3.39 -15.48 4.89
N ALA A 239 4.09 -14.46 5.40
CA ALA A 239 5.29 -13.91 4.79
C ALA A 239 6.40 -13.80 5.84
N ALA A 240 7.65 -14.01 5.43
CA ALA A 240 8.81 -13.87 6.29
C ALA A 240 9.97 -13.26 5.49
N THR A 241 10.66 -12.28 6.08
CA THR A 241 11.74 -11.52 5.43
C THR A 241 13.04 -11.66 6.22
N LEU A 242 14.10 -11.97 5.51
CA LEU A 242 15.49 -11.88 5.97
C LEU A 242 16.06 -10.53 5.52
N PRO A 243 16.03 -9.49 6.38
CA PRO A 243 16.43 -8.15 5.99
C PRO A 243 17.94 -7.96 6.06
N GLY A 244 18.43 -6.91 5.38
CA GLY A 244 19.74 -6.32 5.59
C GLY A 244 20.93 -7.22 5.28
N LYS A 245 20.83 -8.10 4.28
CA LYS A 245 21.99 -8.90 3.83
C LYS A 245 22.88 -8.07 2.90
N ASN A 246 24.18 -8.24 2.99
CA ASN A 246 25.13 -7.59 2.10
C ASN A 246 26.23 -8.54 1.64
N SER A 247 26.94 -8.18 0.59
CA SER A 247 28.08 -8.93 0.08
C SER A 247 29.03 -8.01 -0.67
N ALA A 248 30.15 -7.70 -0.07
CA ALA A 248 31.19 -6.89 -0.73
C ALA A 248 31.74 -7.59 -1.98
N ALA A 249 31.87 -8.93 -1.95
CA ALA A 249 32.39 -9.72 -3.08
C ALA A 249 31.48 -9.65 -4.32
N LEU A 250 30.17 -9.47 -4.13
CA LEU A 250 29.19 -9.35 -5.20
C LEU A 250 28.79 -7.88 -5.48
N GLY A 251 29.38 -6.92 -4.77
CA GLY A 251 29.02 -5.51 -4.89
C GLY A 251 27.58 -5.21 -4.45
N ILE A 252 27.04 -6.02 -3.52
CA ILE A 252 25.70 -5.85 -2.96
C ILE A 252 25.80 -5.06 -1.66
N SER A 253 25.24 -3.85 -1.64
CA SER A 253 25.21 -2.99 -0.45
C SER A 253 24.10 -3.38 0.52
N ASN A 254 22.92 -3.75 -0.01
CA ASN A 254 21.82 -4.26 0.77
C ASN A 254 21.00 -5.30 -0.02
N MET A 255 20.45 -6.28 0.68
CA MET A 255 19.51 -7.26 0.09
C MET A 255 18.53 -7.73 1.14
N ASP A 256 17.25 -7.64 0.82
CA ASP A 256 16.15 -8.21 1.59
C ASP A 256 15.55 -9.38 0.81
N ILE A 257 15.39 -10.52 1.47
CA ILE A 257 14.80 -11.72 0.86
C ILE A 257 13.50 -12.04 1.59
N THR A 258 12.39 -12.04 0.87
CA THR A 258 11.07 -12.35 1.40
C THR A 258 10.56 -13.66 0.82
N PHE A 259 10.12 -14.55 1.68
CA PHE A 259 9.36 -15.74 1.34
C PHE A 259 7.90 -15.53 1.70
N PHE A 260 6.98 -15.98 0.86
CA PHE A 260 5.56 -15.85 1.15
C PHE A 260 4.76 -17.05 0.66
N THR A 261 3.64 -17.29 1.33
CA THR A 261 2.62 -18.25 0.89
C THR A 261 1.23 -17.67 1.07
N GLY A 262 0.40 -17.81 0.07
CA GLY A 262 -1.04 -17.50 0.12
C GLY A 262 -1.84 -18.81 0.13
N GLN A 263 -2.75 -18.94 1.09
CA GLN A 263 -3.59 -20.13 1.24
C GLN A 263 -5.05 -19.85 0.87
N ALA A 264 -5.46 -18.59 0.89
CA ALA A 264 -6.79 -18.10 0.51
C ALA A 264 -6.71 -16.63 0.05
N ASP A 265 -7.80 -16.14 -0.50
CA ASP A 265 -7.96 -14.76 -1.02
C ASP A 265 -6.97 -14.37 -2.14
N VAL A 266 -6.43 -15.35 -2.87
CA VAL A 266 -5.47 -15.13 -3.95
C VAL A 266 -6.19 -14.85 -5.27
N ASN A 267 -6.04 -13.64 -5.83
CA ASN A 267 -6.60 -13.25 -7.12
C ASN A 267 -5.61 -13.55 -8.26
N ALA A 268 -5.40 -14.83 -8.56
CA ALA A 268 -4.51 -15.26 -9.65
C ALA A 268 -5.22 -15.17 -11.01
N GLY A 269 -4.80 -14.23 -11.86
CA GLY A 269 -5.44 -13.93 -13.15
C GLY A 269 -5.42 -15.08 -14.15
N GLY A 270 -4.45 -16.00 -14.01
CA GLY A 270 -4.31 -17.19 -14.87
C GLY A 270 -5.16 -18.39 -14.46
N VAL A 271 -5.91 -18.32 -13.36
CA VAL A 271 -6.78 -19.40 -12.89
C VAL A 271 -8.23 -19.00 -13.01
N ARG A 272 -8.99 -19.75 -13.81
CA ARG A 272 -10.38 -19.44 -14.08
C ARG A 272 -11.26 -20.67 -13.95
N ASP A 273 -12.48 -20.46 -13.46
CA ASP A 273 -13.48 -21.52 -13.45
C ASP A 273 -14.00 -21.84 -14.87
N ARG A 274 -14.87 -22.82 -14.97
CA ARG A 274 -15.51 -23.23 -16.24
C ARG A 274 -16.31 -22.12 -16.92
N PHE A 275 -16.64 -21.05 -16.22
CA PHE A 275 -17.36 -19.88 -16.74
C PHE A 275 -16.41 -18.72 -17.06
N GLY A 276 -15.10 -18.88 -16.89
CA GLY A 276 -14.09 -17.86 -17.10
C GLY A 276 -13.95 -16.85 -15.94
N ALA A 277 -14.61 -17.09 -14.80
CA ALA A 277 -14.51 -16.23 -13.63
C ALA A 277 -13.26 -16.52 -12.78
N LEU A 278 -12.75 -15.53 -12.08
CA LEU A 278 -11.65 -15.67 -11.12
C LEU A 278 -12.13 -16.40 -9.86
N THR A 279 -11.28 -17.27 -9.30
CA THR A 279 -11.60 -18.10 -8.15
C THR A 279 -10.63 -17.85 -7.00
N LYS A 280 -10.98 -16.93 -6.10
CA LYS A 280 -10.11 -16.49 -4.98
C LYS A 280 -9.76 -17.60 -3.97
N ASN A 281 -10.72 -18.47 -3.64
CA ASN A 281 -10.58 -19.44 -2.54
C ASN A 281 -10.01 -20.80 -2.97
N HIS A 282 -9.75 -20.96 -4.27
CA HIS A 282 -9.32 -22.23 -4.84
C HIS A 282 -7.88 -22.21 -5.31
N VAL A 283 -7.13 -21.18 -4.95
CA VAL A 283 -5.75 -20.99 -5.40
C VAL A 283 -4.84 -20.83 -4.19
N LYS A 284 -3.74 -21.55 -4.19
CA LYS A 284 -2.59 -21.31 -3.33
C LYS A 284 -1.47 -20.67 -4.15
N VAL A 285 -0.64 -19.89 -3.47
CA VAL A 285 0.58 -19.35 -4.06
C VAL A 285 1.74 -19.56 -3.10
N TYR A 286 2.89 -19.90 -3.64
CA TYR A 286 4.17 -20.00 -2.93
C TYR A 286 5.19 -19.17 -3.70
N GLY A 287 5.91 -18.30 -3.00
CA GLY A 287 6.85 -17.43 -3.69
C GLY A 287 8.00 -16.97 -2.83
N ALA A 288 9.01 -16.49 -3.52
CA ALA A 288 10.13 -15.77 -2.94
C ALA A 288 10.45 -14.55 -3.79
N THR A 289 10.87 -13.47 -3.15
CA THR A 289 11.32 -12.26 -3.82
C THR A 289 12.54 -11.70 -3.10
N ALA A 290 13.43 -11.07 -3.87
CA ALA A 290 14.59 -10.36 -3.34
C ALA A 290 14.59 -8.93 -3.87
N PHE A 291 14.79 -7.98 -2.97
CA PHE A 291 15.15 -6.60 -3.27
C PHE A 291 16.65 -6.44 -3.04
N ILE A 292 17.39 -6.01 -4.06
CA ILE A 292 18.85 -6.01 -4.03
C ILE A 292 19.36 -4.65 -4.49
N GLU A 293 20.12 -3.99 -3.64
CA GLU A 293 20.84 -2.76 -3.99
C GLU A 293 22.23 -3.10 -4.50
N ALA A 294 22.41 -2.96 -5.81
CA ALA A 294 23.66 -3.25 -6.50
C ALA A 294 23.75 -2.49 -7.84
N ASN A 295 24.95 -2.31 -8.38
CA ASN A 295 25.19 -1.68 -9.67
C ASN A 295 24.63 -0.24 -9.78
N GLN A 296 24.67 0.51 -8.69
CA GLN A 296 24.11 1.87 -8.59
C GLN A 296 22.59 1.92 -8.89
N GLY A 297 21.87 0.87 -8.60
CA GLY A 297 20.45 0.74 -8.81
C GLY A 297 19.86 -0.35 -7.94
N PHE A 298 18.60 -0.68 -8.21
CA PHE A 298 17.82 -1.62 -7.44
C PHE A 298 17.33 -2.74 -8.34
N TRP A 299 17.64 -3.97 -7.96
CA TRP A 299 17.10 -5.17 -8.57
C TRP A 299 15.95 -5.69 -7.72
N GLU A 300 14.88 -6.07 -8.37
CA GLU A 300 13.80 -6.82 -7.77
C GLU A 300 13.65 -8.14 -8.56
N VAL A 301 13.88 -9.25 -7.89
CA VAL A 301 13.78 -10.59 -8.48
C VAL A 301 12.75 -11.38 -7.70
N GLY A 302 11.78 -11.97 -8.40
CA GLY A 302 10.73 -12.75 -7.76
C GLY A 302 10.42 -14.01 -8.55
N TYR A 303 10.14 -15.09 -7.83
CA TYR A 303 9.61 -16.34 -8.38
C TYR A 303 8.42 -16.78 -7.56
N ALA A 304 7.36 -17.23 -8.23
CA ALA A 304 6.18 -17.78 -7.58
C ALA A 304 5.64 -18.98 -8.35
N TYR A 305 5.05 -19.90 -7.60
CA TYR A 305 4.28 -21.02 -8.11
C TYR A 305 2.82 -20.87 -7.69
N THR A 306 1.93 -20.88 -8.66
CA THR A 306 0.49 -20.82 -8.47
C THR A 306 -0.07 -22.23 -8.55
N ASP A 307 -0.71 -22.67 -7.46
CA ASP A 307 -1.24 -24.01 -7.25
C ASP A 307 -2.76 -23.99 -7.05
N PRO A 308 -3.54 -24.10 -8.12
CA PRO A 308 -4.98 -24.21 -8.03
C PRO A 308 -5.39 -25.53 -7.39
N ARG A 309 -6.54 -25.53 -6.72
CA ARG A 309 -7.10 -26.70 -6.03
C ARG A 309 -8.24 -27.35 -6.85
N ASN A 310 -8.57 -28.57 -6.47
CA ASN A 310 -9.73 -29.32 -6.96
C ASN A 310 -9.71 -29.48 -8.50
N GLU A 311 -10.80 -29.16 -9.14
CA GLU A 311 -11.00 -29.30 -10.60
C GLU A 311 -10.09 -28.37 -11.44
N LEU A 312 -9.40 -27.40 -10.80
CA LEU A 312 -8.56 -26.42 -11.48
C LEU A 312 -7.05 -26.73 -11.41
N ARG A 313 -6.69 -27.92 -10.90
CA ARG A 313 -5.28 -28.30 -10.68
C ARG A 313 -4.41 -28.28 -11.93
N ASP A 314 -5.00 -28.52 -13.09
CA ASP A 314 -4.34 -28.48 -14.39
C ASP A 314 -3.98 -27.07 -14.87
N GLN A 315 -4.46 -26.03 -14.17
CA GLN A 315 -4.16 -24.64 -14.46
C GLN A 315 -2.99 -24.09 -13.63
N ASN A 316 -2.19 -24.93 -12.99
CA ASN A 316 -0.99 -24.49 -12.28
C ASN A 316 0.03 -23.86 -13.24
N TYR A 317 0.81 -22.90 -12.72
CA TYR A 317 1.85 -22.24 -13.51
C TYR A 317 2.92 -21.61 -12.62
N HIS A 318 4.03 -21.29 -13.26
CA HIS A 318 5.17 -20.59 -12.69
C HIS A 318 5.19 -19.15 -13.15
N ASN A 319 5.68 -18.27 -12.31
CA ASN A 319 5.80 -16.85 -12.57
C ASN A 319 7.18 -16.35 -12.13
N LEU A 320 7.91 -15.75 -13.05
CA LEU A 320 9.21 -15.10 -12.82
C LEU A 320 9.06 -13.60 -13.08
N GLY A 321 9.49 -12.77 -12.14
CA GLY A 321 9.58 -11.33 -12.28
C GLY A 321 11.00 -10.86 -12.05
N VAL A 322 11.54 -10.05 -12.94
CA VAL A 322 12.84 -9.40 -12.77
C VAL A 322 12.70 -7.93 -13.15
N ALA A 323 13.11 -7.04 -12.26
CA ALA A 323 13.15 -5.60 -12.55
C ALA A 323 14.50 -5.01 -12.14
N PHE A 324 14.95 -4.04 -12.90
CA PHE A 324 16.08 -3.20 -12.56
C PHE A 324 15.69 -1.73 -12.69
N THR A 325 15.86 -0.99 -11.62
CA THR A 325 15.54 0.44 -11.55
C THR A 325 16.81 1.24 -11.24
N ARG A 326 17.08 2.25 -12.04
CA ARG A 326 18.23 3.13 -11.85
C ARG A 326 17.91 4.56 -12.24
N ARG A 327 18.56 5.51 -11.56
CA ARG A 327 18.56 6.93 -11.96
C ARG A 327 19.83 7.25 -12.75
N TYR A 328 19.66 7.85 -13.92
CA TYR A 328 20.75 8.26 -14.80
C TYR A 328 20.88 9.78 -14.80
N GLY A 329 22.10 10.30 -14.57
CA GLY A 329 22.43 11.71 -14.63
C GLY A 329 21.55 12.64 -13.78
N GLY A 330 20.85 12.11 -12.77
CA GLY A 330 19.94 12.88 -11.92
C GLY A 330 18.60 13.25 -12.56
N TRP A 331 18.46 13.14 -13.88
CA TRP A 331 17.28 13.61 -14.62
C TRP A 331 16.38 12.50 -15.17
N LEU A 332 16.88 11.27 -15.34
CA LEU A 332 16.10 10.13 -15.82
C LEU A 332 16.05 9.05 -14.76
N SER A 333 14.85 8.73 -14.27
CA SER A 333 14.57 7.51 -13.52
C SER A 333 14.01 6.47 -14.49
N ASN A 334 14.72 5.36 -14.65
CA ASN A 334 14.36 4.28 -15.56
C ASN A 334 14.16 2.98 -14.79
N SER A 335 13.12 2.24 -15.13
CA SER A 335 12.88 0.87 -14.66
C SER A 335 12.59 -0.03 -15.85
N VAL A 336 13.31 -1.13 -15.93
CA VAL A 336 13.06 -2.19 -16.92
C VAL A 336 12.60 -3.42 -16.16
N ARG A 337 11.43 -3.95 -16.53
CA ARG A 337 10.79 -5.09 -15.86
C ARG A 337 10.41 -6.15 -16.87
N LEU A 338 10.76 -7.39 -16.57
CA LEU A 338 10.38 -8.59 -17.30
C LEU A 338 9.50 -9.45 -16.39
N ILE A 339 8.33 -9.83 -16.87
CA ILE A 339 7.47 -10.84 -16.24
C ILE A 339 7.32 -11.99 -17.24
N HIS A 340 7.60 -13.20 -16.78
CA HIS A 340 7.46 -14.40 -17.58
C HIS A 340 6.64 -15.44 -16.84
N THR A 341 5.51 -15.84 -17.44
CA THR A 341 4.65 -16.93 -16.94
C THR A 341 4.76 -18.14 -17.84
N PHE A 342 4.88 -19.32 -17.25
CA PHE A 342 5.11 -20.55 -18.01
C PHE A 342 4.62 -21.79 -17.27
N GLY A 343 4.51 -22.88 -18.02
CA GLY A 343 4.22 -24.21 -17.46
C GLY A 343 2.75 -24.54 -17.34
N GLN A 344 1.83 -23.62 -17.61
CA GLN A 344 0.39 -23.92 -17.59
C GLN A 344 0.02 -24.87 -18.75
N ARG A 345 -0.62 -26.01 -18.41
CA ARG A 345 -1.05 -27.03 -19.37
C ARG A 345 -2.45 -27.52 -19.01
N PRO A 346 -3.48 -26.69 -19.22
CA PRO A 346 -4.84 -27.08 -18.90
C PRO A 346 -5.31 -28.21 -19.84
N ASN A 347 -6.21 -29.04 -19.33
CA ASN A 347 -6.84 -30.07 -20.14
C ASN A 347 -7.76 -29.48 -21.21
N ALA A 348 -7.78 -30.07 -22.38
CA ALA A 348 -8.70 -29.64 -23.43
C ALA A 348 -10.18 -29.75 -22.98
N PRO A 349 -11.06 -28.84 -23.38
CA PRO A 349 -10.86 -27.73 -24.32
C PRO A 349 -10.39 -26.39 -23.71
N THR A 350 -9.95 -26.36 -22.45
CA THR A 350 -9.59 -25.10 -21.73
C THR A 350 -8.31 -24.49 -22.32
N PRO A 351 -8.31 -23.26 -22.81
CA PRO A 351 -7.10 -22.63 -23.31
C PRO A 351 -6.17 -22.22 -22.16
N ALA A 352 -4.86 -22.20 -22.42
CA ALA A 352 -3.89 -21.67 -21.47
C ALA A 352 -4.05 -20.16 -21.34
N THR A 353 -4.16 -19.68 -20.09
CA THR A 353 -4.38 -18.28 -19.73
C THR A 353 -3.18 -17.65 -19.02
N ALA A 354 -2.13 -18.43 -18.76
CA ALA A 354 -0.93 -18.01 -18.05
C ALA A 354 0.34 -18.62 -18.67
N ASN A 355 0.56 -18.33 -19.95
CA ASN A 355 1.82 -18.61 -20.65
C ASN A 355 2.17 -17.37 -21.49
N GLY A 356 3.25 -16.67 -21.17
CA GLY A 356 3.64 -15.48 -21.92
C GLY A 356 4.68 -14.66 -21.22
N THR A 357 5.10 -13.60 -21.91
CA THR A 357 6.15 -12.69 -21.46
C THR A 357 5.68 -11.25 -21.61
N LEU A 358 5.92 -10.42 -20.61
CA LEU A 358 5.71 -8.98 -20.61
C LEU A 358 7.05 -8.29 -20.34
N LEU A 359 7.46 -7.39 -21.23
CA LEU A 359 8.52 -6.43 -21.00
C LEU A 359 7.89 -5.05 -20.79
N LEU A 360 8.19 -4.41 -19.67
CA LEU A 360 7.75 -3.07 -19.33
C LEU A 360 8.99 -2.18 -19.12
N ILE A 361 9.02 -1.03 -19.78
CA ILE A 361 10.07 -0.02 -19.64
C ILE A 361 9.39 1.26 -19.18
N GLU A 362 9.74 1.70 -17.98
CA GLU A 362 9.14 2.87 -17.33
C GLU A 362 10.20 3.96 -17.21
N ASN A 363 9.89 5.15 -17.71
CA ASN A 363 10.77 6.31 -17.66
C ASN A 363 10.06 7.49 -17.03
N SER A 364 10.68 8.10 -16.03
CA SER A 364 10.24 9.35 -15.42
C SER A 364 11.36 10.38 -15.55
N PHE A 365 11.03 11.53 -16.15
CA PHE A 365 11.98 12.61 -16.36
C PHE A 365 11.88 13.60 -15.21
N VAL A 366 12.94 13.69 -14.42
CA VAL A 366 13.02 14.65 -13.31
C VAL A 366 13.45 16.00 -13.88
N THR A 367 12.54 16.98 -13.84
CA THR A 367 12.80 18.33 -14.33
C THR A 367 13.23 19.26 -13.19
N SER A 368 13.60 20.50 -13.51
CA SER A 368 13.82 21.56 -12.52
C SER A 368 12.55 22.01 -11.81
N LEU A 369 11.38 21.55 -12.25
CA LEU A 369 10.07 21.85 -11.67
C LEU A 369 9.38 20.55 -11.20
N PRO A 370 9.92 19.82 -10.23
CA PRO A 370 9.45 18.47 -9.88
C PRO A 370 8.04 18.43 -9.29
N SER A 371 7.55 19.54 -8.75
CA SER A 371 6.17 19.68 -8.25
C SER A 371 5.14 19.95 -9.35
N THR A 372 5.57 20.42 -10.53
CA THR A 372 4.69 20.93 -11.58
C THR A 372 4.81 20.14 -12.88
N LEU A 373 6.01 19.65 -13.20
CA LEU A 373 6.29 19.00 -14.47
C LEU A 373 7.19 17.78 -14.29
N VAL A 374 6.59 16.60 -14.35
CA VAL A 374 7.28 15.31 -14.36
C VAL A 374 6.78 14.51 -15.56
N PRO A 375 7.38 14.67 -16.75
CA PRO A 375 7.05 13.87 -17.90
C PRO A 375 7.43 12.41 -17.66
N TYR A 376 6.64 11.48 -18.20
CA TYR A 376 6.98 10.07 -18.19
C TYR A 376 6.60 9.38 -19.50
N LEU A 377 7.35 8.34 -19.85
CA LEU A 377 7.15 7.52 -21.02
C LEU A 377 7.25 6.05 -20.64
N ASN A 378 6.14 5.33 -20.74
CA ASN A 378 6.08 3.91 -20.46
C ASN A 378 5.87 3.14 -21.78
N LEU A 379 6.71 2.13 -21.99
CA LEU A 379 6.64 1.22 -23.13
C LEU A 379 6.39 -0.18 -22.59
N PHE A 380 5.52 -0.93 -23.24
CA PHE A 380 5.27 -2.31 -22.91
C PHE A 380 5.15 -3.18 -24.15
N PHE A 381 5.71 -4.37 -24.06
CA PHE A 381 5.69 -5.40 -25.12
C PHE A 381 5.24 -6.72 -24.50
N GLY A 382 4.16 -7.28 -25.02
CA GLY A 382 3.59 -8.53 -24.53
C GLY A 382 3.55 -9.60 -25.61
N SER A 383 3.81 -10.84 -25.22
CA SER A 383 3.63 -12.03 -26.05
C SER A 383 2.95 -13.12 -25.24
N GLY A 384 1.95 -13.79 -25.83
CA GLY A 384 1.13 -14.77 -25.12
C GLY A 384 0.25 -14.12 -24.05
N ASN A 385 0.07 -14.82 -22.93
CA ASN A 385 -0.77 -14.43 -21.81
C ASN A 385 0.07 -14.25 -20.53
N PRO A 386 0.90 -13.20 -20.41
CA PRO A 386 1.63 -12.93 -19.17
C PRO A 386 0.65 -12.57 -18.04
N GLN A 387 0.91 -13.07 -16.85
CA GLN A 387 0.09 -12.82 -15.67
C GLN A 387 0.94 -12.26 -14.53
N SER A 388 0.36 -11.38 -13.70
CA SER A 388 0.85 -11.13 -12.35
C SER A 388 0.65 -12.38 -11.49
N VAL A 389 1.42 -12.52 -10.41
CA VAL A 389 1.24 -13.63 -9.44
C VAL A 389 -0.16 -13.60 -8.84
N ALA A 390 -0.53 -12.44 -8.30
CA ALA A 390 -1.88 -12.16 -7.85
C ALA A 390 -2.14 -10.66 -7.95
N ARG A 391 -3.39 -10.29 -8.27
CA ARG A 391 -3.78 -8.89 -8.39
C ARG A 391 -5.21 -8.67 -7.93
N ALA A 392 -5.41 -7.84 -6.92
CA ALA A 392 -6.73 -7.46 -6.44
C ALA A 392 -7.56 -6.83 -7.56
N VAL A 393 -8.87 -7.04 -7.53
CA VAL A 393 -9.80 -6.52 -8.56
C VAL A 393 -9.77 -4.98 -8.62
N ASP A 394 -9.51 -4.34 -7.47
CA ASP A 394 -9.41 -2.90 -7.29
C ASP A 394 -7.96 -2.38 -7.24
N ALA A 395 -6.98 -3.25 -7.53
CA ALA A 395 -5.58 -2.88 -7.56
C ALA A 395 -5.32 -1.67 -8.48
N GLY A 396 -4.69 -0.64 -7.93
CA GLY A 396 -4.39 0.61 -8.61
C GLY A 396 -3.38 0.44 -9.73
N GLY A 397 -2.20 0.06 -9.44
CA GLY A 397 -1.04 -0.18 -10.30
C GLY A 397 -0.90 0.69 -11.57
N ILE A 398 0.29 0.82 -12.08
CA ILE A 398 0.56 1.62 -13.30
C ILE A 398 -0.26 1.12 -14.49
N LEU A 399 -0.44 -0.19 -14.63
CA LEU A 399 -1.20 -0.78 -15.74
C LEU A 399 -2.70 -0.43 -15.68
N LYS A 400 -3.28 -0.26 -14.49
CA LYS A 400 -4.69 0.16 -14.37
C LYS A 400 -4.87 1.60 -14.82
N ASN A 401 -3.97 2.48 -14.47
CA ASN A 401 -3.99 3.87 -14.93
C ASN A 401 -3.79 3.97 -16.44
N THR A 402 -2.93 3.13 -17.01
CA THR A 402 -2.72 3.07 -18.46
C THR A 402 -3.92 2.46 -19.19
N ALA A 403 -4.55 1.43 -18.62
CA ALA A 403 -5.74 0.80 -19.19
C ALA A 403 -7.01 1.65 -19.04
N SER A 404 -7.08 2.54 -18.04
CA SER A 404 -8.24 3.44 -17.87
C SER A 404 -8.33 4.53 -18.94
N ILE A 405 -7.22 4.82 -19.63
CA ILE A 405 -7.22 5.72 -20.81
C ILE A 405 -7.90 5.07 -22.02
N SER A 406 -7.94 3.75 -22.09
CA SER A 406 -8.52 2.99 -23.19
C SER A 406 -9.99 2.59 -23.01
N LYS A 407 -10.57 2.80 -21.84
CA LYS A 407 -12.03 2.67 -21.66
C LYS A 407 -12.68 4.02 -21.90
N PRO A 408 -13.52 4.18 -22.93
CA PRO A 408 -14.41 5.32 -22.96
C PRO A 408 -15.21 5.32 -21.67
N MET A 409 -15.21 6.45 -20.97
CA MET A 409 -16.09 6.65 -19.83
C MET A 409 -17.53 6.54 -20.34
N GLY A 410 -18.11 5.34 -20.20
CA GLY A 410 -19.51 5.06 -20.47
C GLY A 410 -20.38 5.41 -19.29
#